data_63426e1248bef290e761e437c1032325
#
_entry.id   63426e1248bef290e761e437c1032325
#
_cell.length_a   1.000
_cell.length_b   1.000
_cell.length_c   1.000
_cell.angle_alpha   90.00
_cell.angle_beta   90.00
_cell.angle_gamma   90.00
#
_symmetry.space_group_name_H-M   'P 1'
#
loop_
_entity.id
_entity.type
_entity.pdbx_description
1 polymer ?
#
loop_
_entity_poly.entity_id
_entity_poly.type
_entity_poly.pdbx_seq_one_letter_code
_entity_poly.pdbx_strand_id
1 'polypeptide(L)'
;GVIYASLAGIFWGMAGIASEYLFQDQHVTVYWMMGVKMSLSALTLLGLAYYLDGKKIFLVFKSFKDILGIVLFSILGLAGVQFTYSMTVNYSNATVATIIQTLGILPVIFYSAIIFKQLPGRKQWIATITALIGAWLLVTKGSFNQLAISKEAIIWGIFLMLTQAGNSVLPVDLLRRHNPTTISAWAMLVGGIVFEFIHPVWKSVPKFTPAITLNMLFLIFIGTALSYYLFVKSLHLISATEATLLDTFEPLTAALLDFLIFK
;
A
#
# COMPACT_ATOMS: atom_id res chain seq x y z
N GLY A 1 15.65 10.82 -9.02
CA GLY A 1 15.07 9.51 -8.70
C GLY A 1 15.09 9.26 -7.20
N VAL A 2 16.26 9.24 -6.60
CA VAL A 2 16.46 8.93 -5.16
C VAL A 2 15.54 9.77 -4.25
N ILE A 3 15.55 11.10 -4.41
CA ILE A 3 14.70 12.00 -3.59
C ILE A 3 13.21 11.66 -3.73
N TYR A 4 12.73 11.36 -4.94
CA TYR A 4 11.33 11.04 -5.17
C TYR A 4 10.91 9.73 -4.49
N ALA A 5 11.73 8.68 -4.61
CA ALA A 5 11.47 7.40 -3.94
C ALA A 5 11.51 7.53 -2.41
N SER A 6 12.53 8.22 -1.87
CA SER A 6 12.64 8.44 -0.42
C SER A 6 11.46 9.25 0.13
N LEU A 7 11.02 10.31 -0.57
CA LEU A 7 9.85 11.09 -0.17
C LEU A 7 8.57 10.26 -0.21
N ALA A 8 8.40 9.40 -1.22
CA ALA A 8 7.26 8.50 -1.30
C ALA A 8 7.20 7.56 -0.08
N GLY A 9 8.31 6.90 0.26
CA GLY A 9 8.41 6.04 1.44
C GLY A 9 8.13 6.81 2.75
N ILE A 10 8.71 7.99 2.92
CA ILE A 10 8.44 8.84 4.09
C ILE A 10 6.94 9.18 4.18
N PHE A 11 6.31 9.60 3.09
CA PHE A 11 4.89 9.95 3.09
C PHE A 11 4.00 8.73 3.34
N TRP A 12 4.37 7.54 2.87
CA TRP A 12 3.65 6.30 3.20
C TRP A 12 3.78 5.95 4.68
N GLY A 13 4.98 6.07 5.28
CA GLY A 13 5.16 5.89 6.72
C GLY A 13 4.34 6.88 7.55
N MET A 14 4.31 8.15 7.16
CA MET A 14 3.44 9.16 7.78
C MET A 14 1.95 8.83 7.61
N ALA A 15 1.55 8.31 6.44
CA ALA A 15 0.18 7.90 6.16
C ALA A 15 -0.25 6.70 7.02
N GLY A 16 0.67 5.79 7.33
CA GLY A 16 0.45 4.72 8.30
C GLY A 16 0.05 5.26 9.67
N ILE A 17 0.84 6.19 10.20
CA ILE A 17 0.59 6.85 11.50
C ILE A 17 -0.72 7.66 11.49
N ALA A 18 -0.99 8.41 10.41
CA ALA A 18 -2.25 9.13 10.26
C ALA A 18 -3.46 8.18 10.24
N SER A 19 -3.32 7.01 9.60
CA SER A 19 -4.36 5.97 9.59
C SER A 19 -4.57 5.37 10.97
N GLU A 20 -3.50 5.07 11.70
CA GLU A 20 -3.55 4.57 13.08
C GLU A 20 -4.30 5.54 14.00
N TYR A 21 -3.94 6.82 13.97
CA TYR A 21 -4.64 7.86 14.71
C TYR A 21 -6.14 7.93 14.37
N LEU A 22 -6.49 7.85 13.09
CA LEU A 22 -7.89 7.85 12.68
C LEU A 22 -8.67 6.65 13.19
N PHE A 23 -8.06 5.47 13.23
CA PHE A 23 -8.73 4.24 13.67
C PHE A 23 -8.82 4.14 15.18
N GLN A 24 -7.72 4.38 15.89
CA GLN A 24 -7.60 4.12 17.31
C GLN A 24 -8.13 5.28 18.17
N ASP A 25 -7.78 6.52 17.82
CA ASP A 25 -8.17 7.68 18.62
C ASP A 25 -9.47 8.34 18.14
N GLN A 26 -9.72 8.36 16.83
CA GLN A 26 -10.87 9.02 16.25
C GLN A 26 -12.02 8.05 15.89
N HIS A 27 -11.78 6.73 16.05
CA HIS A 27 -12.75 5.65 15.77
C HIS A 27 -13.39 5.72 14.37
N VAL A 28 -12.63 6.22 13.38
CA VAL A 28 -13.02 6.20 11.97
C VAL A 28 -12.98 4.78 11.46
N THR A 29 -14.02 4.31 10.79
CA THR A 29 -14.03 2.95 10.27
C THR A 29 -13.12 2.81 9.06
N VAL A 30 -12.38 1.68 8.98
CA VAL A 30 -11.49 1.37 7.86
C VAL A 30 -12.24 1.43 6.53
N TYR A 31 -13.46 0.88 6.47
CA TYR A 31 -14.27 0.84 5.25
C TYR A 31 -14.62 2.23 4.73
N TRP A 32 -15.06 3.13 5.61
CA TRP A 32 -15.38 4.51 5.23
C TRP A 32 -14.13 5.25 4.76
N MET A 33 -13.05 5.16 5.51
CA MET A 33 -11.77 5.77 5.12
C MET A 33 -11.29 5.27 3.76
N MET A 34 -11.39 3.96 3.51
CA MET A 34 -10.96 3.37 2.23
C MET A 34 -11.80 3.86 1.05
N GLY A 35 -13.14 3.90 1.18
CA GLY A 35 -14.03 4.42 0.14
C GLY A 35 -13.67 5.86 -0.24
N VAL A 36 -13.61 6.75 0.75
CA VAL A 36 -13.27 8.17 0.53
C VAL A 36 -11.84 8.33 -0.02
N LYS A 37 -10.86 7.69 0.63
CA LYS A 37 -9.45 7.79 0.23
C LYS A 37 -9.22 7.31 -1.19
N MET A 38 -9.69 6.11 -1.53
CA MET A 38 -9.46 5.53 -2.86
C MET A 38 -10.15 6.34 -3.96
N SER A 39 -11.41 6.75 -3.75
CA SER A 39 -12.17 7.52 -4.73
C SER A 39 -11.55 8.88 -5.01
N LEU A 40 -11.21 9.65 -3.98
CA LEU A 40 -10.66 10.99 -4.14
C LEU A 40 -9.20 10.96 -4.63
N SER A 41 -8.40 10.00 -4.17
CA SER A 41 -7.03 9.83 -4.70
C SER A 41 -7.04 9.39 -6.16
N ALA A 42 -7.99 8.53 -6.56
CA ALA A 42 -8.18 8.14 -7.94
C ALA A 42 -8.50 9.34 -8.84
N LEU A 43 -9.45 10.18 -8.44
CA LEU A 43 -9.81 11.39 -9.18
C LEU A 43 -8.61 12.34 -9.31
N THR A 44 -7.85 12.52 -8.23
CA THR A 44 -6.64 13.34 -8.22
C THR A 44 -5.60 12.80 -9.21
N LEU A 45 -5.31 11.48 -9.15
CA LEU A 45 -4.34 10.86 -10.07
C LEU A 45 -4.83 10.80 -11.51
N LEU A 46 -6.14 10.59 -11.75
CA LEU A 46 -6.72 10.64 -13.09
C LEU A 46 -6.61 12.04 -13.67
N GLY A 47 -6.89 13.09 -12.89
CA GLY A 47 -6.68 14.48 -13.31
C GLY A 47 -5.23 14.75 -13.68
N LEU A 48 -4.28 14.29 -12.87
CA LEU A 48 -2.86 14.41 -13.15
C LEU A 48 -2.44 13.60 -14.38
N ALA A 49 -2.88 12.35 -14.50
CA ALA A 49 -2.60 11.49 -15.65
C ALA A 49 -3.17 12.09 -16.94
N TYR A 50 -4.37 12.66 -16.88
CA TYR A 50 -4.96 13.36 -18.04
C TYR A 50 -4.17 14.62 -18.41
N TYR A 51 -3.71 15.38 -17.44
CA TYR A 51 -2.85 16.54 -17.69
C TYR A 51 -1.53 16.15 -18.36
N LEU A 52 -0.92 15.02 -17.97
CA LEU A 52 0.36 14.55 -18.52
C LEU A 52 0.21 13.85 -19.87
N ASP A 53 -0.77 12.97 -20.03
CA ASP A 53 -0.90 12.04 -21.15
C ASP A 53 -2.14 12.31 -22.04
N GLY A 54 -3.00 13.24 -21.63
CA GLY A 54 -4.23 13.57 -22.35
C GLY A 54 -5.16 12.36 -22.52
N LYS A 55 -5.77 12.24 -23.69
CA LYS A 55 -6.71 11.15 -24.00
C LYS A 55 -6.08 9.76 -24.02
N LYS A 56 -4.75 9.65 -23.93
CA LYS A 56 -4.06 8.33 -23.90
C LYS A 56 -4.43 7.50 -22.67
N ILE A 57 -4.86 8.14 -21.57
CA ILE A 57 -5.32 7.43 -20.38
C ILE A 57 -6.49 6.48 -20.64
N PHE A 58 -7.26 6.70 -21.71
CA PHE A 58 -8.39 5.85 -22.10
C PHE A 58 -8.01 4.68 -23.02
N LEU A 59 -6.72 4.57 -23.42
CA LEU A 59 -6.27 3.48 -24.29
C LEU A 59 -6.39 2.11 -23.60
N VAL A 60 -6.37 2.08 -22.29
CA VAL A 60 -6.57 0.85 -21.48
C VAL A 60 -7.92 0.19 -21.78
N PHE A 61 -8.94 0.94 -22.17
CA PHE A 61 -10.28 0.42 -22.49
C PHE A 61 -10.40 -0.19 -23.87
N LYS A 62 -9.38 -0.09 -24.72
CA LYS A 62 -9.37 -0.72 -26.05
C LYS A 62 -9.10 -2.22 -25.99
N SER A 63 -8.62 -2.74 -24.86
CA SER A 63 -8.28 -4.14 -24.67
C SER A 63 -9.03 -4.72 -23.46
N PHE A 64 -9.84 -5.73 -23.68
CA PHE A 64 -10.49 -6.46 -22.58
C PHE A 64 -9.47 -7.07 -21.60
N LYS A 65 -8.31 -7.52 -22.12
CA LYS A 65 -7.21 -8.03 -21.30
C LYS A 65 -6.68 -6.94 -20.35
N ASP A 66 -6.58 -5.69 -20.79
CA ASP A 66 -6.09 -4.58 -19.96
C ASP A 66 -7.13 -4.19 -18.91
N ILE A 67 -8.41 -4.17 -19.27
CA ILE A 67 -9.51 -3.93 -18.30
C ILE A 67 -9.47 -4.99 -17.20
N LEU A 68 -9.44 -6.28 -17.58
CA LEU A 68 -9.39 -7.38 -16.62
C LEU A 68 -8.11 -7.29 -15.76
N GLY A 69 -6.97 -6.96 -16.38
CA GLY A 69 -5.71 -6.77 -15.68
C GLY A 69 -5.80 -5.65 -14.63
N ILE A 70 -6.42 -4.50 -14.95
CA ILE A 70 -6.63 -3.40 -14.00
C ILE A 70 -7.55 -3.83 -12.86
N VAL A 71 -8.63 -4.54 -13.14
CA VAL A 71 -9.56 -5.04 -12.10
C VAL A 71 -8.86 -6.01 -11.16
N LEU A 72 -8.13 -6.99 -11.69
CA LEU A 72 -7.37 -7.94 -10.88
C LEU A 72 -6.26 -7.25 -10.08
N PHE A 73 -5.52 -6.34 -10.71
CA PHE A 73 -4.51 -5.54 -10.02
C PHE A 73 -5.12 -4.67 -8.93
N SER A 74 -6.28 -4.07 -9.16
CA SER A 74 -6.97 -3.31 -8.13
C SER A 74 -7.32 -4.18 -6.92
N ILE A 75 -8.09 -5.24 -7.13
CA ILE A 75 -8.68 -6.03 -6.04
C ILE A 75 -7.62 -6.84 -5.28
N LEU A 76 -6.74 -7.54 -6.01
CA LEU A 76 -5.73 -8.44 -5.43
C LEU A 76 -4.37 -7.78 -5.22
N GLY A 77 -4.20 -6.56 -5.66
CA GLY A 77 -2.98 -5.77 -5.51
C GLY A 77 -3.27 -4.44 -4.83
N LEU A 78 -3.33 -3.35 -5.59
CA LEU A 78 -3.30 -1.98 -5.08
C LEU A 78 -4.37 -1.66 -4.02
N ALA A 79 -5.65 -1.85 -4.30
CA ALA A 79 -6.73 -1.63 -3.32
C ALA A 79 -6.72 -2.72 -2.25
N GLY A 80 -6.39 -3.95 -2.62
CA GLY A 80 -6.22 -5.07 -1.69
C GLY A 80 -5.14 -4.79 -0.65
N VAL A 81 -3.95 -4.36 -1.06
CA VAL A 81 -2.85 -4.05 -0.12
C VAL A 81 -3.20 -2.86 0.77
N GLN A 82 -3.79 -1.82 0.23
CA GLN A 82 -4.23 -0.66 0.99
C GLN A 82 -5.26 -1.02 2.08
N PHE A 83 -6.18 -1.92 1.75
CA PHE A 83 -7.21 -2.37 2.68
C PHE A 83 -6.65 -3.29 3.76
N THR A 84 -5.90 -4.32 3.36
CA THR A 84 -5.32 -5.28 4.31
C THR A 84 -4.28 -4.62 5.22
N TYR A 85 -3.54 -3.63 4.70
CA TYR A 85 -2.67 -2.76 5.50
C TYR A 85 -3.49 -1.99 6.55
N SER A 86 -4.55 -1.30 6.13
CA SER A 86 -5.40 -0.53 7.02
C SER A 86 -6.06 -1.40 8.09
N MET A 87 -6.49 -2.62 7.75
CA MET A 87 -7.02 -3.58 8.71
C MET A 87 -5.93 -4.05 9.69
N THR A 88 -4.70 -4.29 9.22
CA THR A 88 -3.58 -4.65 10.09
C THR A 88 -3.25 -3.51 11.06
N VAL A 89 -3.22 -2.27 10.57
CA VAL A 89 -3.03 -1.07 11.44
C VAL A 89 -4.14 -0.98 12.48
N ASN A 90 -5.40 -1.16 12.07
CA ASN A 90 -6.56 -1.06 12.98
C ASN A 90 -6.52 -2.07 14.13
N TYR A 91 -5.96 -3.27 13.90
CA TYR A 91 -5.83 -4.32 14.92
C TYR A 91 -4.44 -4.40 15.58
N SER A 92 -3.50 -3.55 15.17
CA SER A 92 -2.16 -3.45 15.77
C SER A 92 -1.67 -1.99 15.77
N ASN A 93 -0.71 -1.65 14.92
CA ASN A 93 -0.21 -0.30 14.67
C ASN A 93 0.47 -0.21 13.28
N ALA A 94 0.85 1.01 12.89
CA ALA A 94 1.47 1.25 11.59
C ALA A 94 2.84 0.57 11.47
N THR A 95 3.64 0.54 12.53
CA THR A 95 4.96 -0.11 12.55
C THR A 95 4.84 -1.61 12.28
N VAL A 96 3.91 -2.30 12.93
CA VAL A 96 3.65 -3.73 12.71
C VAL A 96 3.20 -3.97 11.27
N ALA A 97 2.25 -3.17 10.77
CA ALA A 97 1.72 -3.33 9.42
C ALA A 97 2.81 -3.15 8.35
N THR A 98 3.66 -2.11 8.44
CA THR A 98 4.75 -1.88 7.48
C THR A 98 5.78 -3.00 7.48
N ILE A 99 6.15 -3.54 8.64
CA ILE A 99 7.09 -4.66 8.73
C ILE A 99 6.49 -5.93 8.14
N ILE A 100 5.22 -6.25 8.45
CA ILE A 100 4.55 -7.40 7.84
C ILE A 100 4.42 -7.23 6.31
N GLN A 101 4.14 -6.01 5.84
CA GLN A 101 4.08 -5.71 4.40
C GLN A 101 5.40 -6.06 3.69
N THR A 102 6.56 -5.80 4.31
CA THR A 102 7.85 -6.16 3.71
C THR A 102 8.02 -7.67 3.48
N LEU A 103 7.32 -8.51 4.27
CA LEU A 103 7.29 -9.95 4.09
C LEU A 103 6.50 -10.39 2.84
N GLY A 104 5.81 -9.47 2.15
CA GLY A 104 5.19 -9.72 0.85
C GLY A 104 6.18 -10.21 -0.21
N ILE A 105 7.48 -10.05 0.01
CA ILE A 105 8.52 -10.66 -0.82
C ILE A 105 8.47 -12.21 -0.80
N LEU A 106 8.00 -12.83 0.30
CA LEU A 106 7.94 -14.28 0.43
C LEU A 106 7.02 -14.92 -0.60
N PRO A 107 5.74 -14.54 -0.73
CA PRO A 107 4.87 -15.07 -1.78
C PRO A 107 5.42 -14.80 -3.19
N VAL A 108 6.11 -13.67 -3.42
CA VAL A 108 6.76 -13.38 -4.73
C VAL A 108 7.89 -14.37 -5.01
N ILE A 109 8.71 -14.71 -4.02
CA ILE A 109 9.78 -15.71 -4.15
C ILE A 109 9.17 -17.09 -4.48
N PHE A 110 8.14 -17.51 -3.75
CA PHE A 110 7.45 -18.77 -4.02
C PHE A 110 6.84 -18.80 -5.43
N TYR A 111 6.16 -17.73 -5.83
CA TYR A 111 5.62 -17.59 -7.18
C TYR A 111 6.73 -17.71 -8.24
N SER A 112 7.84 -17.01 -8.07
CA SER A 112 8.96 -17.03 -9.01
C SER A 112 9.62 -18.41 -9.08
N ALA A 113 9.76 -19.09 -7.95
CA ALA A 113 10.33 -20.44 -7.89
C ALA A 113 9.46 -21.48 -8.62
N ILE A 114 8.13 -21.36 -8.48
CA ILE A 114 7.18 -22.32 -9.09
C ILE A 114 7.00 -22.04 -10.58
N ILE A 115 6.74 -20.78 -10.95
CA ILE A 115 6.36 -20.42 -12.34
C ILE A 115 7.60 -20.30 -13.24
N PHE A 116 8.64 -19.63 -12.76
CA PHE A 116 9.84 -19.36 -13.56
C PHE A 116 11.01 -20.31 -13.25
N LYS A 117 10.83 -21.22 -12.26
CA LYS A 117 11.89 -22.13 -11.77
C LYS A 117 13.18 -21.38 -11.38
N GLN A 118 13.05 -20.13 -10.93
CA GLN A 118 14.14 -19.29 -10.48
C GLN A 118 14.19 -19.30 -8.95
N LEU A 119 15.25 -19.89 -8.41
CA LEU A 119 15.50 -19.91 -6.97
C LEU A 119 16.14 -18.56 -6.55
N PRO A 120 15.78 -18.05 -5.36
CA PRO A 120 16.37 -16.82 -4.85
C PRO A 120 17.87 -16.96 -4.62
N GLY A 121 18.60 -15.90 -4.96
CA GLY A 121 20.03 -15.81 -4.72
C GLY A 121 20.36 -15.68 -3.22
N ARG A 122 21.65 -15.89 -2.87
CA ARG A 122 22.12 -15.82 -1.47
C ARG A 122 21.75 -14.51 -0.76
N LYS A 123 21.83 -13.37 -1.44
CA LYS A 123 21.48 -12.06 -0.89
C LYS A 123 19.98 -11.97 -0.56
N GLN A 124 19.12 -12.52 -1.42
CA GLN A 124 17.68 -12.56 -1.20
C GLN A 124 17.32 -13.46 -0.01
N TRP A 125 17.97 -14.61 0.14
CA TRP A 125 17.79 -15.48 1.31
C TRP A 125 18.20 -14.79 2.61
N ILE A 126 19.33 -14.10 2.65
CA ILE A 126 19.79 -13.35 3.83
C ILE A 126 18.77 -12.27 4.19
N ALA A 127 18.34 -11.46 3.21
CA ALA A 127 17.35 -10.42 3.43
C ALA A 127 16.02 -11.00 3.95
N THR A 128 15.55 -12.10 3.36
CA THR A 128 14.32 -12.79 3.76
C THR A 128 14.39 -13.31 5.19
N ILE A 129 15.48 -13.99 5.56
CA ILE A 129 15.68 -14.53 6.93
C ILE A 129 15.75 -13.38 7.94
N THR A 130 16.47 -12.30 7.61
CA THR A 130 16.57 -11.13 8.48
C THR A 130 15.19 -10.47 8.70
N ALA A 131 14.40 -10.33 7.63
CA ALA A 131 13.04 -9.80 7.72
C ALA A 131 12.11 -10.70 8.54
N LEU A 132 12.21 -12.02 8.40
CA LEU A 132 11.45 -12.98 9.21
C LEU A 132 11.80 -12.90 10.69
N ILE A 133 13.10 -12.81 11.02
CA ILE A 133 13.56 -12.65 12.41
C ILE A 133 13.03 -11.32 12.97
N GLY A 134 13.12 -10.22 12.23
CA GLY A 134 12.60 -8.92 12.63
C GLY A 134 11.10 -8.96 12.90
N ALA A 135 10.32 -9.55 11.99
CA ALA A 135 8.88 -9.71 12.16
C ALA A 135 8.54 -10.61 13.37
N TRP A 136 9.28 -11.72 13.58
CA TRP A 136 9.10 -12.59 14.75
C TRP A 136 9.35 -11.83 16.05
N LEU A 137 10.46 -11.10 16.15
CA LEU A 137 10.77 -10.28 17.32
C LEU A 137 9.66 -9.27 17.63
N LEU A 138 9.11 -8.65 16.60
CA LEU A 138 8.05 -7.65 16.73
C LEU A 138 6.73 -8.28 17.16
N VAL A 139 6.34 -9.40 16.56
CA VAL A 139 5.07 -10.09 16.85
C VAL A 139 5.07 -10.74 18.22
N THR A 140 6.24 -11.15 18.72
CA THR A 140 6.36 -11.91 19.99
C THR A 140 7.03 -11.12 21.11
N LYS A 141 7.61 -9.95 20.81
CA LYS A 141 8.54 -9.23 21.73
C LYS A 141 9.66 -10.14 22.28
N GLY A 142 10.10 -11.10 21.45
CA GLY A 142 11.12 -12.09 21.84
C GLY A 142 10.61 -13.24 22.74
N SER A 143 9.33 -13.34 23.01
CA SER A 143 8.72 -14.43 23.77
C SER A 143 8.27 -15.57 22.87
N PHE A 144 8.54 -16.83 23.23
CA PHE A 144 8.02 -18.00 22.50
C PHE A 144 6.60 -18.37 22.89
N ASN A 145 6.09 -17.85 24.02
CA ASN A 145 4.83 -18.29 24.62
C ASN A 145 3.70 -17.26 24.52
N GLN A 146 3.99 -16.04 24.06
CA GLN A 146 3.00 -14.98 24.00
C GLN A 146 3.11 -14.21 22.68
N LEU A 147 1.94 -13.89 22.10
CA LEU A 147 1.84 -12.98 20.97
C LEU A 147 1.64 -11.57 21.53
N ALA A 148 2.42 -10.61 21.01
CA ALA A 148 2.30 -9.20 21.37
C ALA A 148 1.23 -8.46 20.54
N ILE A 149 0.69 -9.12 19.53
CA ILE A 149 -0.36 -8.57 18.65
C ILE A 149 -1.58 -9.49 18.64
N SER A 150 -2.73 -8.94 18.27
CA SER A 150 -4.00 -9.68 18.21
C SER A 150 -4.00 -10.76 17.12
N LYS A 151 -4.86 -11.77 17.26
CA LYS A 151 -5.04 -12.80 16.23
C LYS A 151 -5.56 -12.19 14.92
N GLU A 152 -6.41 -11.19 15.01
CA GLU A 152 -6.97 -10.44 13.89
C GLU A 152 -5.85 -9.74 13.11
N ALA A 153 -4.89 -9.11 13.80
CA ALA A 153 -3.72 -8.49 13.18
C ALA A 153 -2.87 -9.51 12.40
N ILE A 154 -2.70 -10.73 12.92
CA ILE A 154 -1.97 -11.80 12.22
C ILE A 154 -2.72 -12.23 10.97
N ILE A 155 -4.03 -12.45 11.05
CA ILE A 155 -4.84 -12.85 9.90
C ILE A 155 -4.77 -11.79 8.79
N TRP A 156 -5.00 -10.52 9.15
CA TRP A 156 -4.90 -9.42 8.18
C TRP A 156 -3.49 -9.23 7.67
N GLY A 157 -2.48 -9.46 8.50
CA GLY A 157 -1.07 -9.46 8.10
C GLY A 157 -0.74 -10.53 7.05
N ILE A 158 -1.30 -11.74 7.15
CA ILE A 158 -1.15 -12.77 6.12
C ILE A 158 -1.79 -12.31 4.80
N PHE A 159 -3.00 -11.75 4.84
CA PHE A 159 -3.62 -11.18 3.64
C PHE A 159 -2.82 -10.01 3.08
N LEU A 160 -2.21 -9.18 3.93
CA LEU A 160 -1.33 -8.09 3.53
C LEU A 160 -0.11 -8.59 2.75
N MET A 161 0.56 -9.65 3.21
CA MET A 161 1.66 -10.26 2.46
C MET A 161 1.21 -10.76 1.08
N LEU A 162 0.05 -11.40 0.99
CA LEU A 162 -0.48 -11.93 -0.27
C LEU A 162 -0.87 -10.80 -1.24
N THR A 163 -1.57 -9.78 -0.76
CA THR A 163 -1.97 -8.63 -1.59
C THR A 163 -0.78 -7.77 -1.99
N GLN A 164 0.24 -7.65 -1.14
CA GLN A 164 1.51 -7.00 -1.48
C GLN A 164 2.24 -7.73 -2.61
N ALA A 165 2.25 -9.06 -2.59
CA ALA A 165 2.77 -9.85 -3.69
C ALA A 165 1.96 -9.61 -4.98
N GLY A 166 0.64 -9.59 -4.89
CA GLY A 166 -0.24 -9.22 -6.01
C GLY A 166 0.05 -7.83 -6.55
N ASN A 167 0.26 -6.84 -5.66
CA ASN A 167 0.63 -5.49 -6.02
C ASN A 167 1.95 -5.40 -6.80
N SER A 168 2.87 -6.31 -6.53
CA SER A 168 4.18 -6.35 -7.21
C SER A 168 4.14 -7.10 -8.56
N VAL A 169 3.33 -8.16 -8.67
CA VAL A 169 3.37 -9.08 -9.82
C VAL A 169 2.31 -8.76 -10.87
N LEU A 170 1.07 -8.46 -10.44
CA LEU A 170 -0.07 -8.31 -11.36
C LEU A 170 0.06 -7.15 -12.36
N PRO A 171 0.63 -5.97 -12.01
CA PRO A 171 0.68 -4.84 -12.93
C PRO A 171 1.80 -4.94 -13.96
N VAL A 172 2.73 -5.90 -13.87
CA VAL A 172 3.95 -5.94 -14.70
C VAL A 172 3.64 -5.84 -16.20
N ASP A 173 2.69 -6.60 -16.71
CA ASP A 173 2.30 -6.58 -18.12
C ASP A 173 1.59 -5.26 -18.52
N LEU A 174 0.81 -4.69 -17.61
CA LEU A 174 0.14 -3.40 -17.82
C LEU A 174 1.15 -2.25 -17.87
N LEU A 175 2.14 -2.26 -16.97
CA LEU A 175 3.17 -1.23 -16.86
C LEU A 175 4.15 -1.22 -18.05
N ARG A 176 4.24 -2.32 -18.79
CA ARG A 176 5.01 -2.38 -20.05
C ARG A 176 4.30 -1.67 -21.22
N ARG A 177 2.98 -1.52 -21.14
CA ARG A 177 2.13 -1.01 -22.24
C ARG A 177 1.53 0.37 -21.96
N HIS A 178 1.40 0.73 -20.70
CA HIS A 178 0.71 1.92 -20.25
C HIS A 178 1.53 2.68 -19.22
N ASN A 179 1.28 3.97 -19.10
CA ASN A 179 1.90 4.81 -18.08
C ASN A 179 1.50 4.32 -16.67
N PRO A 180 2.48 4.10 -15.76
CA PRO A 180 2.21 3.64 -14.40
C PRO A 180 1.23 4.54 -13.63
N THR A 181 1.29 5.87 -13.80
CA THR A 181 0.34 6.79 -13.15
C THR A 181 -1.10 6.52 -13.61
N THR A 182 -1.30 6.25 -14.91
CA THR A 182 -2.60 5.90 -15.49
C THR A 182 -3.12 4.59 -14.91
N ILE A 183 -2.29 3.55 -14.84
CA ILE A 183 -2.67 2.24 -14.31
C ILE A 183 -3.04 2.35 -12.84
N SER A 184 -2.23 3.03 -12.03
CA SER A 184 -2.51 3.24 -10.59
C SER A 184 -3.81 4.02 -10.39
N ALA A 185 -4.04 5.07 -11.19
CA ALA A 185 -5.25 5.88 -11.10
C ALA A 185 -6.52 5.08 -11.40
N TRP A 186 -6.53 4.29 -12.48
CA TRP A 186 -7.66 3.41 -12.82
C TRP A 186 -7.85 2.30 -11.79
N ALA A 187 -6.77 1.69 -11.31
CA ALA A 187 -6.86 0.67 -10.27
C ALA A 187 -7.41 1.25 -8.95
N MET A 188 -7.02 2.47 -8.56
CA MET A 188 -7.60 3.15 -7.40
C MET A 188 -9.08 3.45 -7.60
N LEU A 189 -9.50 3.87 -8.81
CA LEU A 189 -10.91 4.12 -9.10
C LEU A 189 -11.75 2.84 -8.97
N VAL A 190 -11.26 1.72 -9.54
CA VAL A 190 -11.92 0.42 -9.37
C VAL A 190 -12.03 0.05 -7.90
N GLY A 191 -10.95 0.23 -7.12
CA GLY A 191 -10.96 0.00 -5.68
C GLY A 191 -11.96 0.89 -4.95
N GLY A 192 -11.99 2.19 -5.27
CA GLY A 192 -12.98 3.12 -4.73
C GLY A 192 -14.42 2.66 -5.00
N ILE A 193 -14.73 2.30 -6.25
CA ILE A 193 -16.04 1.77 -6.64
C ILE A 193 -16.39 0.51 -5.83
N VAL A 194 -15.46 -0.43 -5.70
CA VAL A 194 -15.68 -1.66 -4.91
C VAL A 194 -16.00 -1.33 -3.45
N PHE A 195 -15.28 -0.39 -2.83
CA PHE A 195 -15.55 0.02 -1.46
C PHE A 195 -16.90 0.73 -1.31
N GLU A 196 -17.32 1.53 -2.30
CA GLU A 196 -18.65 2.13 -2.29
C GLU A 196 -19.78 1.08 -2.34
N PHE A 197 -19.57 -0.03 -3.04
CA PHE A 197 -20.51 -1.16 -3.01
C PHE A 197 -20.51 -1.93 -1.69
N ILE A 198 -19.33 -2.12 -1.07
CA ILE A 198 -19.21 -2.84 0.22
C ILE A 198 -19.74 -1.98 1.36
N HIS A 199 -19.34 -0.73 1.41
CA HIS A 199 -19.67 0.21 2.45
C HIS A 199 -19.78 1.64 1.89
N PRO A 200 -20.96 2.06 1.44
CA PRO A 200 -21.16 3.38 0.90
C PRO A 200 -20.70 4.50 1.83
N VAL A 201 -20.10 5.56 1.29
CA VAL A 201 -19.50 6.66 2.08
C VAL A 201 -20.52 7.41 2.98
N TRP A 202 -21.82 7.33 2.67
CA TRP A 202 -22.87 7.91 3.52
C TRP A 202 -23.23 7.06 4.75
N LYS A 203 -22.67 5.85 4.86
CA LYS A 203 -22.80 5.02 6.06
C LYS A 203 -21.61 5.26 6.98
N SER A 204 -21.85 5.25 8.30
CA SER A 204 -20.80 5.40 9.32
C SER A 204 -19.91 6.64 9.14
N VAL A 205 -20.50 7.74 8.67
CA VAL A 205 -19.81 9.02 8.49
C VAL A 205 -19.32 9.50 9.86
N PRO A 206 -18.02 9.75 10.03
CA PRO A 206 -17.49 10.25 11.30
C PRO A 206 -17.97 11.68 11.54
N LYS A 207 -18.03 12.08 12.80
CA LYS A 207 -18.22 13.50 13.13
C LYS A 207 -16.98 14.26 12.72
N PHE A 208 -17.06 15.06 11.67
CA PHE A 208 -15.92 15.81 11.15
C PHE A 208 -15.38 16.77 12.23
N THR A 209 -14.16 16.53 12.63
CA THR A 209 -13.33 17.44 13.43
C THR A 209 -12.22 17.99 12.55
N PRO A 210 -11.57 19.11 12.91
CA PRO A 210 -10.38 19.58 12.19
C PRO A 210 -9.30 18.51 12.08
N ALA A 211 -9.11 17.69 13.13
CA ALA A 211 -8.15 16.59 13.13
C ALA A 211 -8.47 15.51 12.09
N ILE A 212 -9.72 15.01 12.05
CA ILE A 212 -10.15 14.03 11.03
C ILE A 212 -10.00 14.62 9.64
N THR A 213 -10.45 15.86 9.42
CA THR A 213 -10.42 16.50 8.11
C THR A 213 -8.98 16.65 7.61
N LEU A 214 -8.06 17.17 8.44
CA LEU A 214 -6.66 17.36 8.07
C LEU A 214 -5.95 16.02 7.78
N ASN A 215 -6.18 15.00 8.63
CA ASN A 215 -5.61 13.67 8.39
C ASN A 215 -6.15 13.04 7.12
N MET A 216 -7.44 13.14 6.84
CA MET A 216 -8.04 12.63 5.59
C MET A 216 -7.48 13.36 4.36
N LEU A 217 -7.37 14.69 4.38
CA LEU A 217 -6.76 15.45 3.30
C LEU A 217 -5.29 15.04 3.09
N PHE A 218 -4.53 14.88 4.17
CA PHE A 218 -3.17 14.36 4.10
C PHE A 218 -3.13 12.97 3.46
N LEU A 219 -3.95 12.03 3.93
CA LEU A 219 -4.01 10.66 3.40
C LEU A 219 -4.36 10.62 1.91
N ILE A 220 -5.32 11.43 1.48
CA ILE A 220 -5.80 11.45 0.09
C ILE A 220 -4.73 12.04 -0.83
N PHE A 221 -4.27 13.27 -0.53
CA PHE A 221 -3.44 14.03 -1.47
C PHE A 221 -1.95 13.72 -1.33
N ILE A 222 -1.43 13.61 -0.11
CA ILE A 222 0.00 13.41 0.14
C ILE A 222 0.30 11.93 0.33
N GLY A 223 -0.35 11.30 1.28
CA GLY A 223 -0.11 9.90 1.64
C GLY A 223 -0.50 8.88 0.58
N THR A 224 -1.34 9.25 -0.39
CA THR A 224 -1.74 8.35 -1.47
C THR A 224 -1.40 8.94 -2.84
N ALA A 225 -2.07 9.99 -3.30
CA ALA A 225 -1.91 10.46 -4.69
C ALA A 225 -0.49 10.95 -4.98
N LEU A 226 0.07 11.83 -4.17
CA LEU A 226 1.42 12.35 -4.36
C LEU A 226 2.48 11.27 -4.18
N SER A 227 2.36 10.43 -3.16
CA SER A 227 3.33 9.35 -2.90
C SER A 227 3.40 8.38 -4.07
N TYR A 228 2.28 7.91 -4.59
CA TYR A 228 2.25 7.06 -5.78
C TYR A 228 2.85 7.76 -7.01
N TYR A 229 2.52 9.03 -7.23
CA TYR A 229 3.11 9.81 -8.33
C TYR A 229 4.62 9.94 -8.19
N LEU A 230 5.13 10.27 -7.02
CA LEU A 230 6.57 10.40 -6.76
C LEU A 230 7.29 9.07 -6.93
N PHE A 231 6.73 7.98 -6.39
CA PHE A 231 7.29 6.65 -6.55
C PHE A 231 7.39 6.26 -8.02
N VAL A 232 6.30 6.40 -8.77
CA VAL A 232 6.28 6.12 -10.21
C VAL A 232 7.28 7.00 -10.97
N LYS A 233 7.34 8.29 -10.65
CA LYS A 233 8.29 9.22 -11.27
C LYS A 233 9.75 8.83 -10.96
N SER A 234 10.02 8.26 -9.79
CA SER A 234 11.35 7.78 -9.45
C SER A 234 11.82 6.65 -10.38
N LEU A 235 10.92 5.75 -10.77
CA LEU A 235 11.21 4.60 -11.65
C LEU A 235 11.65 4.99 -13.07
N HIS A 236 11.40 6.23 -13.49
CA HIS A 236 11.94 6.77 -14.74
C HIS A 236 13.39 7.28 -14.60
N LEU A 237 13.90 7.41 -13.36
CA LEU A 237 15.19 8.05 -13.07
C LEU A 237 16.19 7.12 -12.40
N ILE A 238 15.69 6.08 -11.71
CA ILE A 238 16.49 5.06 -11.03
C ILE A 238 15.91 3.68 -11.32
N SER A 239 16.68 2.64 -11.06
CA SER A 239 16.22 1.25 -11.23
C SER A 239 15.11 0.91 -10.23
N ALA A 240 14.24 -0.05 -10.60
CA ALA A 240 13.20 -0.55 -9.71
C ALA A 240 13.79 -1.12 -8.40
N THR A 241 14.97 -1.73 -8.46
CA THR A 241 15.67 -2.25 -7.28
C THR A 241 16.09 -1.12 -6.34
N GLU A 242 16.63 -0.02 -6.86
CA GLU A 242 17.00 1.14 -6.04
C GLU A 242 15.77 1.80 -5.44
N ALA A 243 14.67 1.96 -6.21
CA ALA A 243 13.42 2.50 -5.71
C ALA A 243 12.84 1.64 -4.56
N THR A 244 12.85 0.31 -4.70
CA THR A 244 12.40 -0.61 -3.66
C THR A 244 13.28 -0.58 -2.41
N LEU A 245 14.60 -0.38 -2.55
CA LEU A 245 15.49 -0.19 -1.40
C LEU A 245 15.16 1.10 -0.65
N LEU A 246 14.82 2.16 -1.37
CA LEU A 246 14.43 3.44 -0.76
C LEU A 246 13.03 3.40 -0.13
N ASP A 247 12.21 2.44 -0.51
CA ASP A 247 10.90 2.20 0.12
C ASP A 247 11.03 1.76 1.60
N THR A 248 12.23 1.32 2.03
CA THR A 248 12.53 1.07 3.44
C THR A 248 12.42 2.33 4.33
N PHE A 249 12.35 3.52 3.76
CA PHE A 249 12.00 4.72 4.51
C PHE A 249 10.58 4.66 5.09
N GLU A 250 9.66 3.89 4.50
CA GLU A 250 8.30 3.70 5.04
C GLU A 250 8.32 3.10 6.45
N PRO A 251 8.84 1.89 6.69
CA PRO A 251 8.87 1.31 8.03
C PRO A 251 9.76 2.10 9.02
N LEU A 252 10.84 2.73 8.54
CA LEU A 252 11.67 3.57 9.39
C LEU A 252 10.91 4.81 9.86
N THR A 253 10.18 5.47 8.97
CA THR A 253 9.37 6.64 9.32
C THR A 253 8.21 6.25 10.23
N ALA A 254 7.50 5.15 9.94
CA ALA A 254 6.43 4.65 10.79
C ALA A 254 6.93 4.35 12.21
N ALA A 255 8.04 3.61 12.36
CA ALA A 255 8.61 3.27 13.66
C ALA A 255 9.10 4.51 14.44
N LEU A 256 9.73 5.46 13.75
CA LEU A 256 10.19 6.71 14.38
C LEU A 256 9.02 7.55 14.90
N LEU A 257 7.99 7.73 14.07
CA LEU A 257 6.82 8.54 14.43
C LEU A 257 5.94 7.85 15.47
N ASP A 258 5.77 6.52 15.38
CA ASP A 258 5.08 5.72 16.39
C ASP A 258 5.72 5.95 17.78
N PHE A 259 7.06 5.85 17.85
CA PHE A 259 7.81 6.12 19.07
C PHE A 259 7.67 7.56 19.58
N LEU A 260 7.55 8.56 18.70
CA LEU A 260 7.46 9.96 19.08
C LEU A 260 6.05 10.40 19.47
N ILE A 261 5.02 9.82 18.88
CA ILE A 261 3.62 10.28 18.99
C ILE A 261 2.83 9.44 19.99
N PHE A 262 3.00 8.11 19.99
CA PHE A 262 2.19 7.18 20.79
C PHE A 262 2.94 6.63 22.02
N LYS A 263 3.90 7.36 22.54
CA LYS A 263 4.60 7.06 23.79
C LYS A 263 3.69 7.09 25.00
#